data_9c7247333ebf00f9966e7390cc6d489c
#
_entry.id   9c7247333ebf00f9966e7390cc6d489c
#
_cell.length_a   1.000
_cell.length_b   1.000
_cell.length_c   1.000
_cell.angle_alpha   90.00
_cell.angle_beta   90.00
_cell.angle_gamma   90.00
#
_symmetry.space_group_name_H-M   'P 1'
#
loop_
_entity.id
_entity.type
_entity.pdbx_description
1 polymer ?
#
loop_
_entity_poly.entity_id
_entity_poly.type
_entity_poly.pdbx_seq_one_letter_code
_entity_poly.pdbx_strand_id
1 'polypeptide(L)'
;QKLLFQGGVYWLKIALYGMPCAGKSTLMDRITDAKVINGSQELRRICGGSFLELSEEEKHQVRIKYTEYINGLNDEVIVSDGHYSFMETVAFTEADGELYDIFIYLYCSPENLKERYALSEKNGKFAGESIESLRQWQEFEINNLREECHRRNKDFYVVSDNEEEQNKFFDFLSLLREGFSSYDLATDICNQIMEQFNKQDILYMVDGDKTIIIQDSYRFCCNGKTKIFDGDFYTGYQSFLFEKELQTASIDKSKIAEITINNEVYDIVASNNYVVLSSGIKDLWSDIANAKNLGTIFASPYISADVKYYVVKQLREHGYTIFAYGDSKIDLYMLREADKGFLYIGKRISRSLKNESLSGLVPIYDHSLVILADEDEEVQADIAICKSNSGMSVSRLAAAHVRLGEKIGRHIAAVFPEKNISILVLERGG
;
A
#
# COMPACT_ATOMS: atom_id res chain seq x y z
N GLN A 1 -10.28 13.72 19.50
CA GLN A 1 -9.84 15.06 19.07
C GLN A 1 -10.09 15.11 17.58
N LYS A 2 -11.01 15.96 17.10
CA LYS A 2 -11.17 16.25 15.69
C LYS A 2 -9.79 16.71 15.18
N LEU A 3 -9.29 16.09 14.12
CA LEU A 3 -8.21 16.68 13.32
C LEU A 3 -8.69 18.10 12.99
N LEU A 4 -8.01 19.11 13.50
CA LEU A 4 -8.35 20.53 13.26
C LEU A 4 -7.86 20.87 11.85
N PHE A 5 -8.70 20.54 10.86
CA PHE A 5 -8.53 21.10 9.53
C PHE A 5 -8.87 22.60 9.64
N GLN A 6 -7.93 23.47 9.33
CA GLN A 6 -8.16 24.90 9.29
C GLN A 6 -9.09 25.19 8.10
N GLY A 7 -10.31 25.63 8.37
CA GLY A 7 -11.32 25.94 7.37
C GLY A 7 -10.91 27.10 6.47
N GLY A 8 -10.14 26.83 5.44
CA GLY A 8 -9.87 27.68 4.30
C GLY A 8 -10.60 27.14 3.07
N VAL A 9 -10.91 28.02 2.11
CA VAL A 9 -11.34 27.56 0.78
C VAL A 9 -10.13 26.94 0.09
N TYR A 10 -10.09 25.61 0.01
CA TYR A 10 -9.04 24.89 -0.70
C TYR A 10 -9.47 24.69 -2.14
N TRP A 11 -8.67 25.19 -3.06
CA TRP A 11 -8.76 24.87 -4.48
C TRP A 11 -8.17 23.48 -4.65
N LEU A 12 -9.01 22.49 -4.97
CA LEU A 12 -8.60 21.09 -5.01
C LEU A 12 -8.76 20.54 -6.42
N LYS A 13 -7.68 20.10 -7.03
CA LYS A 13 -7.67 19.42 -8.33
C LYS A 13 -7.35 17.94 -8.16
N ILE A 14 -8.30 17.11 -8.50
CA ILE A 14 -8.24 15.65 -8.35
C ILE A 14 -8.17 14.98 -9.72
N ALA A 15 -7.16 14.17 -9.96
CA ALA A 15 -7.09 13.26 -11.08
C ALA A 15 -7.72 11.90 -10.73
N LEU A 16 -8.75 11.48 -11.46
CA LEU A 16 -9.32 10.14 -11.35
C LEU A 16 -8.77 9.28 -12.47
N TYR A 17 -7.79 8.45 -12.17
CA TYR A 17 -7.11 7.57 -13.12
C TYR A 17 -7.60 6.13 -13.00
N GLY A 18 -7.26 5.31 -13.96
CA GLY A 18 -7.59 3.88 -14.00
C GLY A 18 -7.69 3.40 -15.44
N MET A 19 -7.69 2.11 -15.61
CA MET A 19 -7.73 1.48 -16.93
C MET A 19 -8.99 1.86 -17.73
N PRO A 20 -8.96 1.75 -19.07
CA PRO A 20 -10.20 1.81 -19.86
C PRO A 20 -11.24 0.83 -19.29
N CYS A 21 -12.50 1.18 -19.31
CA CYS A 21 -13.61 0.39 -18.75
C CYS A 21 -13.58 0.12 -17.24
N ALA A 22 -12.68 0.72 -16.45
CA ALA A 22 -12.67 0.58 -15.01
C ALA A 22 -13.94 1.14 -14.32
N GLY A 23 -14.73 1.98 -15.01
CA GLY A 23 -15.95 2.56 -14.45
C GLY A 23 -15.82 4.03 -14.04
N LYS A 24 -14.73 4.72 -14.43
CA LYS A 24 -14.49 6.14 -14.08
C LYS A 24 -15.67 7.04 -14.42
N SER A 25 -16.19 6.98 -15.67
CA SER A 25 -17.32 7.82 -16.09
C SER A 25 -18.57 7.60 -15.24
N THR A 26 -18.87 6.33 -14.91
CA THR A 26 -20.02 5.99 -14.05
C THR A 26 -19.85 6.56 -12.64
N LEU A 27 -18.63 6.55 -12.10
CA LEU A 27 -18.34 7.15 -10.80
C LEU A 27 -18.45 8.67 -10.86
N MET A 28 -17.91 9.28 -11.91
CA MET A 28 -17.93 10.73 -12.12
C MET A 28 -19.33 11.30 -12.32
N ASP A 29 -20.22 10.58 -13.02
CA ASP A 29 -21.61 10.98 -13.23
C ASP A 29 -22.41 11.12 -11.92
N ARG A 30 -21.91 10.55 -10.83
CA ARG A 30 -22.51 10.61 -9.49
C ARG A 30 -21.94 11.72 -8.62
N ILE A 31 -20.89 12.41 -9.05
CA ILE A 31 -20.30 13.53 -8.32
C ILE A 31 -21.13 14.77 -8.58
N THR A 32 -21.71 15.37 -7.54
CA THR A 32 -22.61 16.53 -7.65
C THR A 32 -22.01 17.84 -7.19
N ASP A 33 -21.00 17.78 -6.34
CA ASP A 33 -20.44 18.95 -5.61
C ASP A 33 -19.01 19.29 -6.03
N ALA A 34 -18.63 18.93 -7.25
CA ALA A 34 -17.38 19.30 -7.88
C ALA A 34 -17.57 19.56 -9.37
N LYS A 35 -16.67 20.33 -9.95
CA LYS A 35 -16.57 20.47 -11.41
C LYS A 35 -15.99 19.18 -11.99
N VAL A 36 -16.81 18.41 -12.68
CA VAL A 36 -16.40 17.16 -13.33
C VAL A 36 -15.97 17.46 -14.77
N ILE A 37 -14.78 16.97 -15.16
CA ILE A 37 -14.19 17.15 -16.48
C ILE A 37 -13.95 15.78 -17.11
N ASN A 38 -14.62 15.50 -18.23
CA ASN A 38 -14.34 14.31 -19.02
C ASN A 38 -13.11 14.53 -19.91
N GLY A 39 -11.97 13.95 -19.54
CA GLY A 39 -10.70 14.16 -20.22
C GLY A 39 -10.73 13.76 -21.68
N SER A 40 -11.39 12.66 -22.03
CA SER A 40 -11.45 12.22 -23.43
C SER A 40 -12.30 13.14 -24.32
N GLN A 41 -13.32 13.82 -23.78
CA GLN A 41 -14.11 14.82 -24.49
C GLN A 41 -13.32 16.11 -24.68
N GLU A 42 -12.67 16.58 -23.62
CA GLU A 42 -11.89 17.81 -23.66
C GLU A 42 -10.65 17.69 -24.55
N LEU A 43 -9.95 16.56 -24.54
CA LEU A 43 -8.82 16.32 -25.46
C LEU A 43 -9.26 16.42 -26.93
N ARG A 44 -10.44 15.86 -27.29
CA ARG A 44 -11.01 16.00 -28.64
C ARG A 44 -11.37 17.44 -28.95
N ARG A 45 -11.95 18.17 -28.01
CA ARG A 45 -12.30 19.59 -28.18
C ARG A 45 -11.05 20.43 -28.44
N ILE A 46 -9.98 20.20 -27.68
CA ILE A 46 -8.71 20.94 -27.78
C ILE A 46 -8.01 20.66 -29.10
N CYS A 47 -7.97 19.39 -29.56
CA CYS A 47 -7.32 19.07 -30.82
C CYS A 47 -8.16 19.40 -32.07
N GLY A 48 -9.44 19.69 -31.91
CA GLY A 48 -10.34 20.04 -33.02
C GLY A 48 -10.65 18.88 -33.98
N GLY A 49 -10.37 17.63 -33.56
CA GLY A 49 -10.53 16.44 -34.41
C GLY A 49 -10.38 15.12 -33.66
N SER A 50 -9.95 14.07 -34.37
CA SER A 50 -9.70 12.76 -33.78
C SER A 50 -8.36 12.74 -33.04
N PHE A 51 -8.39 12.80 -31.69
CA PHE A 51 -7.20 12.69 -30.87
C PHE A 51 -6.40 11.38 -31.12
N LEU A 52 -7.09 10.30 -31.48
CA LEU A 52 -6.45 9.00 -31.71
C LEU A 52 -5.57 8.97 -32.98
N GLU A 53 -5.87 9.83 -33.95
CA GLU A 53 -5.15 9.90 -35.24
C GLU A 53 -3.88 10.78 -35.17
N LEU A 54 -3.68 11.49 -34.06
CA LEU A 54 -2.49 12.32 -33.83
C LEU A 54 -1.26 11.43 -33.59
N SER A 55 -0.10 11.94 -33.97
CA SER A 55 1.19 11.38 -33.53
C SER A 55 1.36 11.46 -32.01
N GLU A 56 2.27 10.68 -31.44
CA GLU A 56 2.48 10.71 -29.98
C GLU A 56 2.99 12.09 -29.51
N GLU A 57 3.80 12.79 -30.31
CA GLU A 57 4.23 14.16 -30.00
C GLU A 57 3.05 15.14 -29.99
N GLU A 58 2.18 15.07 -30.98
CA GLU A 58 0.97 15.90 -31.01
C GLU A 58 0.02 15.58 -29.87
N LYS A 59 -0.15 14.30 -29.53
CA LYS A 59 -0.94 13.88 -28.35
C LYS A 59 -0.34 14.45 -27.06
N HIS A 60 0.96 14.43 -26.93
CA HIS A 60 1.66 15.03 -25.79
C HIS A 60 1.37 16.53 -25.68
N GLN A 61 1.48 17.27 -26.78
CA GLN A 61 1.18 18.71 -26.80
C GLN A 61 -0.28 19.01 -26.46
N VAL A 62 -1.23 18.19 -26.93
CA VAL A 62 -2.65 18.32 -26.59
C VAL A 62 -2.89 18.05 -25.10
N ARG A 63 -2.19 17.09 -24.50
CA ARG A 63 -2.28 16.83 -23.04
C ARG A 63 -1.77 18.03 -22.23
N ILE A 64 -0.66 18.65 -22.63
CA ILE A 64 -0.19 19.89 -21.98
C ILE A 64 -1.23 21.00 -22.05
N LYS A 65 -1.83 21.27 -23.23
CA LYS A 65 -2.90 22.25 -23.39
C LYS A 65 -4.14 21.89 -22.55
N TYR A 66 -4.38 20.62 -22.33
CA TYR A 66 -5.47 20.16 -21.46
C TYR A 66 -5.20 20.50 -20.00
N THR A 67 -3.97 20.31 -19.50
CA THR A 67 -3.61 20.71 -18.14
C THR A 67 -3.65 22.24 -17.98
N GLU A 68 -3.22 23.01 -18.97
CA GLU A 68 -3.36 24.47 -18.99
C GLU A 68 -4.84 24.92 -18.90
N TYR A 69 -5.72 24.26 -19.66
CA TYR A 69 -7.16 24.50 -19.60
C TYR A 69 -7.73 24.26 -18.20
N ILE A 70 -7.44 23.10 -17.59
CA ILE A 70 -7.90 22.81 -16.23
C ILE A 70 -7.34 23.79 -15.22
N ASN A 71 -6.07 24.19 -15.37
CA ASN A 71 -5.44 25.16 -14.47
C ASN A 71 -6.10 26.55 -14.53
N GLY A 72 -6.71 26.88 -15.66
CA GLY A 72 -7.44 28.13 -15.85
C GLY A 72 -8.86 28.15 -15.28
N LEU A 73 -9.39 27.01 -14.79
CA LEU A 73 -10.72 26.95 -14.19
C LEU A 73 -10.71 27.50 -12.76
N ASN A 74 -11.83 28.13 -12.37
CA ASN A 74 -12.01 28.79 -11.08
C ASN A 74 -13.06 28.08 -10.21
N ASP A 75 -13.13 26.75 -10.27
CA ASP A 75 -14.00 25.95 -9.43
C ASP A 75 -13.24 25.46 -8.20
N GLU A 76 -13.86 25.48 -7.02
CA GLU A 76 -13.21 25.10 -5.75
C GLU A 76 -12.70 23.65 -5.76
N VAL A 77 -13.46 22.75 -6.37
CA VAL A 77 -13.09 21.35 -6.53
C VAL A 77 -13.27 20.94 -7.99
N ILE A 78 -12.21 20.44 -8.58
CA ILE A 78 -12.21 19.91 -9.95
C ILE A 78 -11.84 18.43 -9.89
N VAL A 79 -12.64 17.59 -10.49
CA VAL A 79 -12.35 16.16 -10.70
C VAL A 79 -12.24 15.89 -12.19
N SER A 80 -11.12 15.40 -12.64
CA SER A 80 -10.85 15.13 -14.05
C SER A 80 -10.47 13.66 -14.24
N ASP A 81 -11.07 12.98 -15.23
CA ASP A 81 -10.63 11.62 -15.55
C ASP A 81 -9.44 11.59 -16.51
N GLY A 82 -8.64 10.55 -16.33
CA GLY A 82 -7.46 10.33 -17.14
C GLY A 82 -7.02 8.87 -17.19
N HIS A 83 -5.90 8.66 -17.85
CA HIS A 83 -5.18 7.38 -17.91
C HIS A 83 -3.70 7.63 -17.69
N TYR A 84 -3.07 6.79 -16.88
CA TYR A 84 -1.62 6.83 -16.73
C TYR A 84 -0.93 6.31 -18.00
N SER A 85 -1.42 5.21 -18.54
CA SER A 85 -0.86 4.58 -19.73
C SER A 85 -1.92 3.94 -20.63
N PHE A 86 -1.52 3.56 -21.81
CA PHE A 86 -2.23 2.66 -22.72
C PHE A 86 -1.28 1.54 -23.10
N MET A 87 -1.31 0.44 -22.38
CA MET A 87 -0.31 -0.62 -22.46
C MET A 87 1.11 -0.05 -22.24
N GLU A 88 1.99 -0.15 -23.22
CA GLU A 88 3.37 0.30 -23.15
C GLU A 88 3.55 1.83 -23.32
N THR A 89 2.49 2.54 -23.75
CA THR A 89 2.57 3.98 -24.00
C THR A 89 2.11 4.77 -22.76
N VAL A 90 3.03 5.46 -22.10
CA VAL A 90 2.73 6.36 -20.97
C VAL A 90 2.02 7.61 -21.50
N ALA A 91 0.83 7.87 -20.95
CA ALA A 91 0.01 9.03 -21.27
C ALA A 91 0.18 10.18 -20.25
N PHE A 92 0.62 9.85 -19.03
CA PHE A 92 0.92 10.80 -17.98
C PHE A 92 2.05 11.75 -18.41
N THR A 93 1.92 13.04 -18.09
CA THR A 93 2.91 14.07 -18.38
C THR A 93 3.39 14.74 -17.09
N GLU A 94 4.56 15.40 -17.16
CA GLU A 94 5.03 16.23 -16.04
C GLU A 94 4.00 17.31 -15.67
N ALA A 95 3.28 17.86 -16.66
CA ALA A 95 2.23 18.85 -16.44
C ALA A 95 1.04 18.29 -15.64
N ASP A 96 0.69 17.01 -15.81
CA ASP A 96 -0.31 16.32 -14.97
C ASP A 96 0.19 16.26 -13.51
N GLY A 97 1.45 15.85 -13.31
CA GLY A 97 2.07 15.77 -12.00
C GLY A 97 2.12 17.09 -11.25
N GLU A 98 2.32 18.20 -11.94
CA GLU A 98 2.31 19.54 -11.35
C GLU A 98 0.89 20.06 -11.06
N LEU A 99 -0.07 19.75 -11.95
CA LEU A 99 -1.42 20.31 -11.91
C LEU A 99 -2.25 19.76 -10.74
N TYR A 100 -2.30 18.44 -10.60
CA TYR A 100 -3.21 17.81 -9.64
C TYR A 100 -2.61 17.75 -8.24
N ASP A 101 -3.45 17.98 -7.24
CA ASP A 101 -3.10 17.91 -5.82
C ASP A 101 -3.21 16.46 -5.32
N ILE A 102 -4.19 15.72 -5.84
CA ILE A 102 -4.54 14.36 -5.45
C ILE A 102 -4.71 13.50 -6.70
N PHE A 103 -4.16 12.28 -6.64
CA PHE A 103 -4.38 11.24 -7.63
C PHE A 103 -5.18 10.09 -7.01
N ILE A 104 -6.31 9.76 -7.61
CA ILE A 104 -7.15 8.63 -7.23
C ILE A 104 -7.12 7.63 -8.38
N TYR A 105 -6.73 6.40 -8.09
CA TYR A 105 -6.77 5.30 -9.06
C TYR A 105 -7.98 4.42 -8.81
N LEU A 106 -8.88 4.33 -9.78
CA LEU A 106 -10.02 3.42 -9.76
C LEU A 106 -9.56 2.04 -10.23
N TYR A 107 -9.39 1.14 -9.28
CA TYR A 107 -9.03 -0.25 -9.52
C TYR A 107 -10.27 -1.06 -9.89
N CYS A 108 -10.15 -1.86 -10.94
CA CYS A 108 -11.14 -2.84 -11.36
C CYS A 108 -10.44 -4.19 -11.50
N SER A 109 -11.00 -5.27 -10.96
CA SER A 109 -10.34 -6.56 -11.07
C SER A 109 -10.04 -6.93 -12.52
N PRO A 110 -8.92 -7.59 -12.83
CA PRO A 110 -8.59 -7.99 -14.20
C PRO A 110 -9.66 -8.87 -14.85
N GLU A 111 -10.38 -9.67 -14.05
CA GLU A 111 -11.50 -10.50 -14.46
C GLU A 111 -12.67 -9.62 -14.95
N ASN A 112 -13.08 -8.63 -14.14
CA ASN A 112 -14.14 -7.68 -14.50
C ASN A 112 -13.75 -6.81 -15.70
N LEU A 113 -12.49 -6.38 -15.79
CA LEU A 113 -12.00 -5.64 -16.96
C LEU A 113 -12.11 -6.45 -18.23
N LYS A 114 -11.72 -7.72 -18.21
CA LYS A 114 -11.82 -8.61 -19.36
C LYS A 114 -13.26 -8.78 -19.85
N GLU A 115 -14.21 -8.95 -18.93
CA GLU A 115 -15.63 -9.03 -19.25
C GLU A 115 -16.14 -7.71 -19.86
N ARG A 116 -15.78 -6.57 -19.26
CA ARG A 116 -16.18 -5.25 -19.74
C ARG A 116 -15.57 -4.92 -21.12
N TYR A 117 -14.32 -5.36 -21.39
CA TYR A 117 -13.73 -5.20 -22.72
C TYR A 117 -14.44 -6.00 -23.80
N ALA A 118 -14.88 -7.23 -23.48
CA ALA A 118 -15.62 -8.06 -24.41
C ALA A 118 -16.98 -7.43 -24.83
N LEU A 119 -17.55 -6.60 -23.98
CA LEU A 119 -18.83 -5.90 -24.21
C LEU A 119 -18.64 -4.48 -24.78
N SER A 120 -17.42 -3.96 -24.82
CA SER A 120 -17.15 -2.57 -25.20
C SER A 120 -16.81 -2.44 -26.67
N GLU A 121 -17.65 -1.75 -27.46
CA GLU A 121 -17.32 -1.42 -28.85
C GLU A 121 -16.03 -0.57 -28.96
N LYS A 122 -15.86 0.41 -28.08
CA LYS A 122 -14.70 1.34 -28.08
C LYS A 122 -13.39 0.66 -27.67
N ASN A 123 -13.44 -0.22 -26.70
CA ASN A 123 -12.25 -0.82 -26.04
C ASN A 123 -12.12 -2.32 -26.31
N GLY A 124 -12.94 -2.89 -27.20
CA GLY A 124 -12.89 -4.31 -27.57
C GLY A 124 -11.54 -4.82 -28.06
N LYS A 125 -10.67 -3.91 -28.52
CA LYS A 125 -9.27 -4.23 -28.88
C LYS A 125 -8.48 -4.85 -27.71
N PHE A 126 -8.85 -4.59 -26.45
CA PHE A 126 -8.23 -5.16 -25.27
C PHE A 126 -8.87 -6.48 -24.80
N ALA A 127 -9.97 -6.92 -25.42
CA ALA A 127 -10.67 -8.16 -25.05
C ALA A 127 -9.81 -9.42 -25.24
N GLY A 128 -8.80 -9.35 -26.11
CA GLY A 128 -7.83 -10.43 -26.34
C GLY A 128 -6.76 -10.57 -25.27
N GLU A 129 -6.59 -9.57 -24.39
CA GLU A 129 -5.57 -9.58 -23.36
C GLU A 129 -5.83 -10.70 -22.31
N SER A 130 -4.76 -11.30 -21.80
CA SER A 130 -4.87 -12.26 -20.70
C SER A 130 -5.15 -11.54 -19.38
N ILE A 131 -5.73 -12.24 -18.40
CA ILE A 131 -5.93 -11.72 -17.04
C ILE A 131 -4.59 -11.28 -16.45
N GLU A 132 -3.53 -12.05 -16.69
CA GLU A 132 -2.19 -11.73 -16.21
C GLU A 132 -1.63 -10.46 -16.86
N SER A 133 -1.80 -10.27 -18.18
CA SER A 133 -1.40 -9.03 -18.87
C SER A 133 -2.14 -7.82 -18.31
N LEU A 134 -3.45 -7.94 -18.05
CA LEU A 134 -4.25 -6.87 -17.46
C LEU A 134 -3.82 -6.54 -16.02
N ARG A 135 -3.47 -7.56 -15.24
CA ARG A 135 -2.94 -7.39 -13.89
C ARG A 135 -1.62 -6.65 -13.91
N GLN A 136 -0.66 -7.07 -14.73
CA GLN A 136 0.64 -6.44 -14.88
C GLN A 136 0.53 -4.98 -15.35
N TRP A 137 -0.39 -4.70 -16.27
CA TRP A 137 -0.64 -3.33 -16.70
C TRP A 137 -1.18 -2.47 -15.55
N GLN A 138 -2.16 -2.95 -14.76
CA GLN A 138 -2.65 -2.20 -13.60
C GLN A 138 -1.59 -1.99 -12.54
N GLU A 139 -0.81 -3.01 -12.23
CA GLU A 139 0.31 -2.92 -11.28
C GLU A 139 1.34 -1.88 -11.74
N PHE A 140 1.65 -1.88 -13.03
CA PHE A 140 2.52 -0.86 -13.63
C PHE A 140 1.95 0.55 -13.43
N GLU A 141 0.67 0.79 -13.75
CA GLU A 141 0.05 2.10 -13.58
C GLU A 141 0.03 2.55 -12.11
N ILE A 142 -0.40 1.66 -11.20
CA ILE A 142 -0.51 1.97 -9.78
C ILE A 142 0.85 2.30 -9.16
N ASN A 143 1.86 1.47 -9.44
CA ASN A 143 3.18 1.64 -8.86
C ASN A 143 3.85 2.93 -9.36
N ASN A 144 3.85 3.15 -10.68
CA ASN A 144 4.46 4.34 -11.25
C ASN A 144 3.72 5.63 -10.84
N LEU A 145 2.39 5.62 -10.81
CA LEU A 145 1.62 6.79 -10.38
C LEU A 145 1.86 7.11 -8.90
N ARG A 146 1.98 6.08 -8.04
CA ARG A 146 2.36 6.27 -6.64
C ARG A 146 3.77 6.84 -6.52
N GLU A 147 4.76 6.34 -7.28
CA GLU A 147 6.12 6.88 -7.29
C GLU A 147 6.14 8.35 -7.74
N GLU A 148 5.35 8.72 -8.75
CA GLU A 148 5.19 10.10 -9.18
C GLU A 148 4.61 10.99 -8.08
N CYS A 149 3.62 10.49 -7.33
CA CYS A 149 3.04 11.18 -6.18
C CYS A 149 4.07 11.32 -5.05
N HIS A 150 4.78 10.25 -4.71
CA HIS A 150 5.85 10.27 -3.71
C HIS A 150 6.95 11.29 -4.05
N ARG A 151 7.36 11.35 -5.31
CA ARG A 151 8.39 12.30 -5.79
C ARG A 151 7.94 13.75 -5.64
N ARG A 152 6.64 14.02 -5.82
CA ARG A 152 6.06 15.38 -5.81
C ARG A 152 5.37 15.76 -4.49
N ASN A 153 5.41 14.90 -3.49
CA ASN A 153 4.70 15.10 -2.22
C ASN A 153 3.18 15.29 -2.41
N LYS A 154 2.60 14.49 -3.32
CA LYS A 154 1.17 14.48 -3.65
C LYS A 154 0.48 13.28 -3.01
N ASP A 155 -0.80 13.41 -2.75
CA ASP A 155 -1.59 12.31 -2.22
C ASP A 155 -2.00 11.31 -3.32
N PHE A 156 -1.93 10.03 -2.98
CA PHE A 156 -2.32 8.93 -3.84
C PHE A 156 -3.27 7.98 -3.11
N TYR A 157 -4.42 7.68 -3.76
CA TYR A 157 -5.42 6.78 -3.20
C TYR A 157 -5.89 5.76 -4.23
N VAL A 158 -6.17 4.53 -3.79
CA VAL A 158 -6.74 3.48 -4.63
C VAL A 158 -8.15 3.15 -4.15
N VAL A 159 -9.12 3.27 -5.05
CA VAL A 159 -10.53 2.97 -4.82
C VAL A 159 -10.91 1.76 -5.68
N SER A 160 -11.58 0.78 -5.11
CA SER A 160 -12.07 -0.39 -5.84
C SER A 160 -13.37 -0.08 -6.61
N ASP A 161 -13.62 -0.82 -7.69
CA ASP A 161 -14.89 -0.77 -8.45
C ASP A 161 -16.06 -1.51 -7.76
N ASN A 162 -15.85 -2.03 -6.54
CA ASN A 162 -16.88 -2.62 -5.72
C ASN A 162 -17.96 -1.57 -5.37
N GLU A 163 -19.23 -1.88 -5.59
CA GLU A 163 -20.33 -0.94 -5.40
C GLU A 163 -20.44 -0.41 -3.96
N GLU A 164 -20.19 -1.26 -2.96
CA GLU A 164 -20.21 -0.85 -1.55
C GLU A 164 -19.10 0.17 -1.25
N GLU A 165 -17.89 -0.07 -1.75
CA GLU A 165 -16.79 0.86 -1.61
C GLU A 165 -17.02 2.16 -2.39
N GLN A 166 -17.55 2.08 -3.61
CA GLN A 166 -17.89 3.27 -4.38
C GLN A 166 -18.92 4.16 -3.68
N ASN A 167 -19.86 3.61 -2.93
CA ASN A 167 -20.79 4.41 -2.14
C ASN A 167 -20.09 5.19 -1.01
N LYS A 168 -19.07 4.60 -0.40
CA LYS A 168 -18.23 5.26 0.62
C LYS A 168 -17.24 6.27 0.01
N PHE A 169 -16.97 6.19 -1.29
CA PHE A 169 -16.09 7.14 -1.99
C PHE A 169 -16.56 8.59 -1.89
N PHE A 170 -17.87 8.84 -1.92
CA PHE A 170 -18.39 10.21 -1.81
C PHE A 170 -18.18 10.80 -0.42
N ASP A 171 -18.28 9.98 0.64
CA ASP A 171 -17.90 10.40 2.00
C ASP A 171 -16.40 10.70 2.08
N PHE A 172 -15.58 9.90 1.40
CA PHE A 172 -14.15 10.14 1.34
C PHE A 172 -13.80 11.41 0.55
N LEU A 173 -14.49 11.66 -0.56
CA LEU A 173 -14.34 12.90 -1.32
C LEU A 173 -14.69 14.14 -0.46
N SER A 174 -15.72 14.02 0.39
CA SER A 174 -16.05 15.07 1.36
C SER A 174 -14.91 15.29 2.37
N LEU A 175 -14.29 14.21 2.86
CA LEU A 175 -13.14 14.28 3.75
C LEU A 175 -11.92 14.96 3.09
N LEU A 176 -11.68 14.69 1.80
CA LEU A 176 -10.63 15.36 1.04
C LEU A 176 -10.89 16.86 0.89
N ARG A 177 -12.15 17.25 0.66
CA ARG A 177 -12.57 18.66 0.62
C ARG A 177 -12.44 19.38 1.96
N GLU A 178 -12.57 18.65 3.06
CA GLU A 178 -12.30 19.13 4.42
C GLU A 178 -10.81 19.30 4.71
N GLY A 179 -9.93 18.93 3.75
CA GLY A 179 -8.49 19.10 3.83
C GLY A 179 -7.72 17.88 4.34
N PHE A 180 -8.30 16.68 4.28
CA PHE A 180 -7.52 15.48 4.59
C PHE A 180 -6.42 15.26 3.54
N SER A 181 -5.19 15.09 4.02
CA SER A 181 -4.01 14.77 3.23
C SER A 181 -3.11 13.82 4.01
N SER A 182 -2.64 12.76 3.35
CA SER A 182 -1.66 11.84 3.93
C SER A 182 -0.30 12.51 4.11
N TYR A 183 0.06 13.41 3.19
CA TYR A 183 1.30 14.17 3.27
C TYR A 183 1.27 15.17 4.45
N ASP A 184 0.18 15.90 4.63
CA ASP A 184 0.04 16.86 5.74
C ASP A 184 0.00 16.16 7.09
N LEU A 185 -0.68 15.00 7.19
CA LEU A 185 -0.66 14.18 8.40
C LEU A 185 0.77 13.73 8.75
N ALA A 186 1.54 13.33 7.74
CA ALA A 186 2.94 12.98 7.95
C ALA A 186 3.77 14.18 8.41
N THR A 187 3.50 15.37 7.85
CA THR A 187 4.17 16.63 8.24
C THR A 187 3.89 16.97 9.71
N ASP A 188 2.64 16.83 10.15
CA ASP A 188 2.29 17.05 11.55
C ASP A 188 2.99 16.08 12.50
N ILE A 189 3.10 14.81 12.11
CA ILE A 189 3.85 13.80 12.87
C ILE A 189 5.34 14.15 12.90
N CYS A 190 5.93 14.52 11.76
CA CYS A 190 7.33 14.94 11.67
C CYS A 190 7.64 16.12 12.57
N ASN A 191 6.81 17.16 12.56
CA ASN A 191 6.99 18.32 13.41
C ASN A 191 7.03 17.94 14.89
N GLN A 192 6.11 17.09 15.35
CA GLN A 192 6.08 16.60 16.72
C GLN A 192 7.30 15.74 17.07
N ILE A 193 7.83 14.96 16.13
CA ILE A 193 9.05 14.17 16.30
C ILE A 193 10.27 15.10 16.41
N MET A 194 10.38 16.11 15.56
CA MET A 194 11.49 17.06 15.55
C MET A 194 11.55 17.92 16.82
N GLU A 195 10.42 18.14 17.48
CA GLU A 195 10.37 18.82 18.78
C GLU A 195 10.91 17.95 19.92
N GLN A 196 10.89 16.62 19.78
CA GLN A 196 11.26 15.67 20.84
C GLN A 196 12.66 15.09 20.69
N PHE A 197 13.15 14.95 19.46
CA PHE A 197 14.39 14.21 19.18
C PHE A 197 15.43 15.05 18.44
N ASN A 198 16.69 14.89 18.81
CA ASN A 198 17.82 15.52 18.13
C ASN A 198 18.19 14.73 16.87
N LYS A 199 18.49 15.43 15.79
CA LYS A 199 18.92 14.84 14.52
C LYS A 199 20.36 14.28 14.52
N GLN A 200 21.12 14.48 15.59
CA GLN A 200 22.48 13.92 15.71
C GLN A 200 22.48 12.45 16.07
N ASP A 201 21.39 11.95 16.64
CA ASP A 201 21.23 10.57 17.05
C ASP A 201 20.46 9.78 15.97
N ILE A 202 20.70 8.46 15.91
CA ILE A 202 19.90 7.57 15.09
C ILE A 202 18.49 7.52 15.68
N LEU A 203 17.48 7.78 14.85
CA LEU A 203 16.08 7.65 15.23
C LEU A 203 15.48 6.36 14.66
N TYR A 204 14.93 5.55 15.54
CA TYR A 204 14.33 4.27 15.19
C TYR A 204 12.83 4.45 14.98
N MET A 205 12.35 4.18 13.75
CA MET A 205 10.94 4.20 13.39
C MET A 205 10.41 2.77 13.40
N VAL A 206 9.47 2.46 14.26
CA VAL A 206 9.04 1.08 14.51
C VAL A 206 7.55 0.93 14.26
N ASP A 207 7.16 -0.05 13.44
CA ASP A 207 5.75 -0.41 13.33
C ASP A 207 5.21 -1.01 14.64
N GLY A 208 3.90 -0.92 14.82
CA GLY A 208 3.23 -1.36 16.02
C GLY A 208 2.97 -2.87 16.08
N ASP A 209 1.90 -3.29 15.42
CA ASP A 209 1.38 -4.65 15.43
C ASP A 209 2.34 -5.63 14.75
N LYS A 210 2.59 -6.77 15.39
CA LYS A 210 3.52 -7.82 14.90
C LYS A 210 4.97 -7.37 14.72
N THR A 211 5.30 -6.14 15.11
CA THR A 211 6.67 -5.61 15.08
C THR A 211 7.16 -5.30 16.50
N ILE A 212 6.65 -4.23 17.17
CA ILE A 212 7.04 -3.94 18.58
C ILE A 212 6.28 -4.81 19.58
N ILE A 213 5.08 -5.26 19.24
CA ILE A 213 4.31 -6.30 19.95
C ILE A 213 4.11 -7.52 19.04
N ILE A 214 3.93 -8.69 19.66
CA ILE A 214 3.74 -9.96 18.92
C ILE A 214 2.38 -10.03 18.26
N GLN A 215 1.33 -9.52 18.94
CA GLN A 215 -0.06 -9.63 18.50
C GLN A 215 -0.41 -8.57 17.44
N ASP A 216 -1.50 -8.83 16.73
CA ASP A 216 -2.29 -7.85 15.99
C ASP A 216 -3.32 -7.28 16.99
N SER A 217 -3.13 -6.04 17.41
CA SER A 217 -3.90 -5.43 18.51
C SER A 217 -5.41 -5.38 18.22
N TYR A 218 -5.80 -5.09 16.97
CA TYR A 218 -7.20 -5.07 16.56
C TYR A 218 -7.85 -6.46 16.64
N ARG A 219 -7.19 -7.48 16.07
CA ARG A 219 -7.70 -8.85 16.13
C ARG A 219 -7.74 -9.38 17.56
N PHE A 220 -6.75 -9.03 18.35
CA PHE A 220 -6.61 -9.56 19.71
C PHE A 220 -7.57 -8.90 20.68
N CYS A 221 -7.63 -7.55 20.72
CA CYS A 221 -8.44 -6.82 21.70
C CYS A 221 -9.87 -6.57 21.24
N CYS A 222 -10.15 -6.54 19.92
CA CYS A 222 -11.49 -6.24 19.41
C CYS A 222 -12.19 -7.48 18.83
N ASN A 223 -11.53 -8.66 18.77
CA ASN A 223 -11.98 -9.83 18.01
C ASN A 223 -12.28 -9.45 16.53
N GLY A 224 -11.60 -8.40 16.03
CA GLY A 224 -11.85 -7.82 14.73
C GLY A 224 -11.35 -8.72 13.59
N LYS A 225 -12.11 -8.76 12.51
CA LYS A 225 -11.74 -9.39 11.25
C LYS A 225 -12.13 -8.43 10.14
N THR A 226 -11.20 -7.60 9.73
CA THR A 226 -11.42 -6.76 8.56
C THR A 226 -10.98 -7.47 7.29
N LYS A 227 -11.68 -7.19 6.19
CA LYS A 227 -11.28 -7.59 4.83
C LYS A 227 -10.69 -6.43 4.03
N ILE A 228 -10.68 -5.24 4.59
CA ILE A 228 -10.25 -4.01 3.92
C ILE A 228 -8.79 -4.13 3.45
N PHE A 229 -7.98 -4.84 4.22
CA PHE A 229 -6.56 -5.04 3.93
C PHE A 229 -6.23 -6.44 3.35
N ASP A 230 -7.24 -7.19 2.89
CA ASP A 230 -7.02 -8.47 2.18
C ASP A 230 -6.53 -8.25 0.73
N GLY A 231 -6.72 -7.03 0.19
CA GLY A 231 -6.16 -6.60 -1.08
C GLY A 231 -4.74 -6.07 -0.96
N ASP A 232 -4.19 -5.60 -2.10
CA ASP A 232 -2.81 -5.11 -2.17
C ASP A 232 -2.66 -3.61 -1.86
N PHE A 233 -3.74 -2.95 -1.45
CA PHE A 233 -3.77 -1.50 -1.28
C PHE A 233 -3.82 -1.11 0.19
N TYR A 234 -2.94 -0.19 0.58
CA TYR A 234 -2.78 0.32 1.95
C TYR A 234 -2.70 1.85 1.94
N THR A 235 -3.56 2.48 1.12
CA THR A 235 -3.62 3.94 0.98
C THR A 235 -4.55 4.56 2.04
N GLY A 236 -4.58 5.89 2.12
CA GLY A 236 -5.49 6.60 3.02
C GLY A 236 -6.97 6.30 2.79
N TYR A 237 -7.37 5.81 1.60
CA TYR A 237 -8.74 5.35 1.37
C TYR A 237 -9.07 4.08 2.15
N GLN A 238 -8.19 3.07 2.17
CA GLN A 238 -8.37 1.87 3.00
C GLN A 238 -8.38 2.23 4.49
N SER A 239 -7.57 3.19 4.89
CA SER A 239 -7.58 3.76 6.25
C SER A 239 -8.93 4.38 6.61
N PHE A 240 -9.52 5.15 5.71
CA PHE A 240 -10.85 5.72 5.87
C PHE A 240 -11.93 4.64 5.99
N LEU A 241 -11.90 3.60 5.16
CA LEU A 241 -12.83 2.47 5.26
C LEU A 241 -12.68 1.76 6.62
N PHE A 242 -11.47 1.58 7.10
CA PHE A 242 -11.19 0.96 8.39
C PHE A 242 -11.69 1.84 9.55
N GLU A 243 -11.49 3.14 9.51
CA GLU A 243 -12.04 4.07 10.50
C GLU A 243 -13.58 3.98 10.60
N LYS A 244 -14.26 3.84 9.45
CA LYS A 244 -15.74 3.62 9.43
C LYS A 244 -16.11 2.27 10.06
N GLU A 245 -15.35 1.21 9.84
CA GLU A 245 -15.56 -0.10 10.47
C GLU A 245 -15.38 -0.01 11.99
N LEU A 246 -14.37 0.73 12.44
CA LEU A 246 -14.05 0.88 13.87
C LEU A 246 -15.16 1.58 14.68
N GLN A 247 -16.03 2.36 14.05
CA GLN A 247 -17.15 3.03 14.75
C GLN A 247 -18.10 2.02 15.44
N THR A 248 -18.10 0.78 15.00
CA THR A 248 -18.91 -0.31 15.58
C THR A 248 -18.10 -1.31 16.38
N ALA A 249 -16.77 -1.16 16.44
CA ALA A 249 -15.90 -2.09 17.15
C ALA A 249 -15.95 -1.89 18.67
N SER A 250 -15.94 -3.00 19.41
CA SER A 250 -15.84 -3.01 20.86
C SER A 250 -14.45 -3.45 21.29
N ILE A 251 -13.80 -2.64 22.13
CA ILE A 251 -12.46 -2.91 22.64
C ILE A 251 -12.55 -3.63 24.00
N ASP A 252 -11.99 -4.83 24.07
CA ASP A 252 -11.79 -5.56 25.32
C ASP A 252 -10.44 -5.16 25.96
N LYS A 253 -10.48 -4.15 26.82
CA LYS A 253 -9.27 -3.64 27.48
C LYS A 253 -8.62 -4.64 28.45
N SER A 254 -9.34 -5.68 28.91
CA SER A 254 -8.75 -6.69 29.79
C SER A 254 -7.64 -7.47 29.13
N LYS A 255 -7.68 -7.63 27.81
CA LYS A 255 -6.66 -8.32 26.99
C LYS A 255 -5.34 -7.55 26.86
N ILE A 256 -5.31 -6.25 27.17
CA ILE A 256 -4.07 -5.45 27.08
C ILE A 256 -2.97 -6.02 27.97
N ALA A 257 -3.33 -6.56 29.13
CA ALA A 257 -2.38 -7.19 30.04
C ALA A 257 -1.66 -8.40 29.40
N GLU A 258 -2.34 -9.12 28.49
CA GLU A 258 -1.84 -10.32 27.80
C GLU A 258 -1.01 -9.98 26.53
N ILE A 259 -1.00 -8.72 26.09
CA ILE A 259 -0.14 -8.29 24.96
C ILE A 259 1.33 -8.51 25.35
N THR A 260 2.08 -9.10 24.42
CA THR A 260 3.47 -9.46 24.61
C THR A 260 4.37 -8.54 23.78
N ILE A 261 5.38 -7.97 24.41
CA ILE A 261 6.43 -7.22 23.73
C ILE A 261 7.28 -8.19 22.89
N ASN A 262 7.63 -7.77 21.70
CA ASN A 262 8.57 -8.47 20.84
C ASN A 262 10.02 -8.11 21.25
N ASN A 263 10.64 -8.92 22.07
CA ASN A 263 11.97 -8.64 22.58
C ASN A 263 13.05 -8.61 21.49
N GLU A 264 12.86 -9.33 20.36
CA GLU A 264 13.80 -9.30 19.23
C GLU A 264 13.93 -7.90 18.59
N VAL A 265 12.89 -7.08 18.70
CA VAL A 265 12.90 -5.69 18.23
C VAL A 265 13.09 -4.74 19.42
N TYR A 266 12.35 -4.96 20.51
CA TYR A 266 12.34 -4.04 21.65
C TYR A 266 13.72 -3.87 22.30
N ASP A 267 14.48 -4.95 22.50
CA ASP A 267 15.81 -4.91 23.12
C ASP A 267 16.80 -4.07 22.30
N ILE A 268 16.58 -3.97 20.98
CA ILE A 268 17.40 -3.12 20.10
C ILE A 268 17.03 -1.64 20.26
N VAL A 269 15.74 -1.33 20.33
CA VAL A 269 15.26 0.06 20.26
C VAL A 269 15.09 0.72 21.62
N ALA A 270 14.84 -0.05 22.68
CA ALA A 270 14.53 0.48 24.02
C ALA A 270 15.63 1.33 24.66
N SER A 271 16.89 1.09 24.29
CA SER A 271 18.05 1.89 24.75
C SER A 271 18.38 3.08 23.84
N ASN A 272 17.59 3.33 22.81
CA ASN A 272 17.80 4.33 21.78
C ASN A 272 16.58 5.26 21.65
N ASN A 273 16.71 6.29 20.83
CA ASN A 273 15.60 7.15 20.45
C ASN A 273 14.70 6.39 19.45
N TYR A 274 13.48 6.08 19.86
CA TYR A 274 12.53 5.41 18.97
C TYR A 274 11.13 5.99 19.02
N VAL A 275 10.42 5.82 17.92
CA VAL A 275 9.03 6.21 17.73
C VAL A 275 8.25 5.05 17.14
N VAL A 276 7.10 4.74 17.72
CA VAL A 276 6.18 3.75 17.17
C VAL A 276 5.18 4.45 16.23
N LEU A 277 5.09 3.97 14.98
CA LEU A 277 4.10 4.40 13.99
C LEU A 277 3.12 3.26 13.71
N SER A 278 1.90 3.36 14.23
CA SER A 278 0.88 2.30 14.08
C SER A 278 -0.34 2.77 13.29
N SER A 279 -0.81 1.92 12.39
CA SER A 279 -2.11 2.06 11.72
C SER A 279 -3.29 1.64 12.62
N GLY A 280 -3.03 1.32 13.88
CA GLY A 280 -4.00 0.83 14.84
C GLY A 280 -4.86 1.92 15.49
N ILE A 281 -5.77 1.50 16.35
CA ILE A 281 -6.70 2.37 17.08
C ILE A 281 -5.94 3.21 18.10
N LYS A 282 -6.06 4.53 18.01
CA LYS A 282 -5.33 5.49 18.87
C LYS A 282 -5.48 5.21 20.36
N ASP A 283 -6.71 5.06 20.85
CA ASP A 283 -6.97 4.88 22.27
C ASP A 283 -6.44 3.53 22.77
N LEU A 284 -6.59 2.47 21.96
CA LEU A 284 -6.05 1.16 22.28
C LEU A 284 -4.51 1.21 22.36
N TRP A 285 -3.85 1.84 21.40
CA TRP A 285 -2.41 1.98 21.41
C TRP A 285 -1.88 2.87 22.55
N SER A 286 -2.64 3.89 22.93
CA SER A 286 -2.32 4.69 24.13
C SER A 286 -2.34 3.84 25.41
N ASP A 287 -3.36 2.97 25.55
CA ASP A 287 -3.48 2.05 26.70
C ASP A 287 -2.36 0.99 26.67
N ILE A 288 -2.03 0.44 25.50
CA ILE A 288 -0.90 -0.51 25.33
C ILE A 288 0.41 0.15 25.71
N ALA A 289 0.67 1.37 25.22
CA ALA A 289 1.87 2.12 25.53
C ALA A 289 2.06 2.32 27.02
N ASN A 290 1.03 2.74 27.71
CA ASN A 290 1.06 2.92 29.16
C ASN A 290 1.29 1.59 29.88
N ALA A 291 0.58 0.53 29.51
CA ALA A 291 0.69 -0.78 30.15
C ALA A 291 2.06 -1.45 29.94
N LYS A 292 2.71 -1.20 28.80
CA LYS A 292 3.99 -1.83 28.40
C LYS A 292 5.19 -0.87 28.51
N ASN A 293 4.96 0.35 28.98
CA ASN A 293 6.00 1.39 29.13
C ASN A 293 6.77 1.64 27.81
N LEU A 294 6.02 1.73 26.71
CA LEU A 294 6.59 2.10 25.42
C LEU A 294 6.83 3.61 25.34
N GLY A 295 7.80 4.02 24.53
CA GLY A 295 8.16 5.42 24.33
C GLY A 295 7.15 6.23 23.54
N THR A 296 7.60 7.12 22.65
CA THR A 296 6.74 7.96 21.83
C THR A 296 5.96 7.12 20.82
N ILE A 297 4.63 7.30 20.78
CA ILE A 297 3.74 6.57 19.87
C ILE A 297 2.85 7.54 19.11
N PHE A 298 2.78 7.34 17.79
CA PHE A 298 1.74 7.86 16.93
C PHE A 298 0.90 6.69 16.41
N ALA A 299 -0.37 6.68 16.76
CA ALA A 299 -1.30 5.65 16.33
C ALA A 299 -2.58 6.29 15.78
N SER A 300 -2.97 5.88 14.60
CA SER A 300 -4.21 6.26 13.95
C SER A 300 -4.48 5.33 12.78
N PRO A 301 -5.72 4.94 12.51
CA PRO A 301 -6.09 4.23 11.27
C PRO A 301 -5.58 4.93 10.01
N TYR A 302 -5.46 6.26 10.05
CA TYR A 302 -4.97 7.06 8.92
C TYR A 302 -3.45 7.03 8.72
N ILE A 303 -2.66 6.41 9.59
CA ILE A 303 -1.23 6.18 9.38
C ILE A 303 -1.07 5.03 8.36
N SER A 304 -1.36 5.33 7.10
CA SER A 304 -1.25 4.44 5.96
C SER A 304 0.21 4.19 5.56
N ALA A 305 0.42 3.34 4.55
CA ALA A 305 1.75 3.10 3.98
C ALA A 305 2.40 4.40 3.47
N ASP A 306 1.60 5.27 2.84
CA ASP A 306 2.10 6.54 2.32
C ASP A 306 2.44 7.53 3.44
N VAL A 307 1.65 7.57 4.53
CA VAL A 307 1.98 8.38 5.71
C VAL A 307 3.29 7.94 6.34
N LYS A 308 3.47 6.63 6.57
CA LYS A 308 4.73 6.07 7.09
C LYS A 308 5.94 6.44 6.21
N TYR A 309 5.76 6.35 4.90
CA TYR A 309 6.76 6.75 3.92
C TYR A 309 7.12 8.23 4.04
N TYR A 310 6.11 9.13 4.02
CA TYR A 310 6.34 10.57 4.09
C TYR A 310 6.95 11.02 5.41
N VAL A 311 6.62 10.38 6.53
CA VAL A 311 7.28 10.65 7.82
C VAL A 311 8.78 10.40 7.72
N VAL A 312 9.17 9.25 7.20
CA VAL A 312 10.60 8.91 7.08
C VAL A 312 11.30 9.82 6.07
N LYS A 313 10.68 10.05 4.90
CA LYS A 313 11.22 10.94 3.87
C LYS A 313 11.49 12.34 4.39
N GLN A 314 10.50 12.97 5.03
CA GLN A 314 10.63 14.33 5.55
C GLN A 314 11.67 14.42 6.66
N LEU A 315 11.72 13.45 7.58
CA LEU A 315 12.75 13.42 8.62
C LEU A 315 14.17 13.32 8.02
N ARG A 316 14.36 12.49 6.99
CA ARG A 316 15.65 12.39 6.29
C ARG A 316 16.00 13.68 5.55
N GLU A 317 15.04 14.31 4.89
CA GLU A 317 15.22 15.64 4.25
C GLU A 317 15.63 16.72 5.28
N HIS A 318 15.18 16.58 6.54
CA HIS A 318 15.62 17.43 7.66
C HIS A 318 16.95 16.98 8.28
N GLY A 319 17.60 15.95 7.77
CA GLY A 319 18.93 15.50 8.17
C GLY A 319 18.97 14.50 9.33
N TYR A 320 17.85 13.82 9.60
CA TYR A 320 17.83 12.69 10.54
C TYR A 320 18.38 11.42 9.87
N THR A 321 19.07 10.61 10.64
CA THR A 321 19.43 9.23 10.26
C THR A 321 18.36 8.30 10.80
N ILE A 322 17.65 7.60 9.89
CA ILE A 322 16.47 6.79 10.22
C ILE A 322 16.76 5.30 10.02
N PHE A 323 16.52 4.50 11.07
CA PHE A 323 16.45 3.05 11.01
C PHE A 323 14.99 2.62 11.22
N ALA A 324 14.41 1.92 10.25
CA ALA A 324 12.99 1.58 10.28
C ALA A 324 12.77 0.07 10.44
N TYR A 325 11.71 -0.29 11.20
CA TYR A 325 11.33 -1.68 11.52
C TYR A 325 9.86 -1.89 11.17
N GLY A 326 9.54 -3.01 10.50
CA GLY A 326 8.17 -3.38 10.14
C GLY A 326 8.08 -4.85 9.75
N ASP A 327 6.84 -5.39 9.60
CA ASP A 327 6.60 -6.82 9.32
C ASP A 327 5.85 -7.08 8.02
N SER A 328 5.31 -6.06 7.37
CA SER A 328 4.29 -6.23 6.35
C SER A 328 4.42 -5.24 5.17
N LYS A 329 3.58 -5.41 4.16
CA LYS A 329 3.56 -4.56 2.95
C LYS A 329 3.28 -3.09 3.27
N ILE A 330 2.50 -2.80 4.30
CA ILE A 330 2.20 -1.42 4.71
C ILE A 330 3.47 -0.66 5.14
N ASP A 331 4.52 -1.39 5.56
CA ASP A 331 5.77 -0.81 6.02
C ASP A 331 6.83 -0.67 4.93
N LEU A 332 6.66 -1.37 3.80
CA LEU A 332 7.72 -1.49 2.79
C LEU A 332 8.26 -0.15 2.28
N TYR A 333 7.38 0.83 2.04
CA TYR A 333 7.82 2.14 1.56
C TYR A 333 8.63 2.87 2.65
N MET A 334 8.20 2.79 3.91
CA MET A 334 8.94 3.30 5.06
C MET A 334 10.31 2.63 5.19
N LEU A 335 10.36 1.29 5.10
CA LEU A 335 11.59 0.51 5.23
C LEU A 335 12.59 0.80 4.10
N ARG A 336 12.11 0.96 2.86
CA ARG A 336 12.94 1.27 1.70
C ARG A 336 13.45 2.71 1.70
N GLU A 337 12.67 3.64 2.23
CA GLU A 337 13.05 5.05 2.33
C GLU A 337 14.05 5.31 3.44
N ALA A 338 14.04 4.53 4.52
CA ALA A 338 14.97 4.68 5.65
C ALA A 338 16.44 4.45 5.24
N ASP A 339 17.39 5.02 5.99
CA ASP A 339 18.81 4.75 5.80
C ASP A 339 19.13 3.27 6.01
N LYS A 340 18.35 2.58 6.86
CA LYS A 340 18.37 1.15 7.05
C LYS A 340 17.00 0.60 7.40
N GLY A 341 16.47 -0.27 6.53
CA GLY A 341 15.20 -0.94 6.75
C GLY A 341 15.37 -2.35 7.29
N PHE A 342 14.69 -2.67 8.37
CA PHE A 342 14.68 -3.98 9.02
C PHE A 342 13.32 -4.63 8.91
N LEU A 343 13.26 -5.79 8.26
CA LEU A 343 12.03 -6.55 8.11
C LEU A 343 11.95 -7.64 9.18
N TYR A 344 10.99 -7.51 10.08
CA TYR A 344 10.70 -8.57 11.06
C TYR A 344 9.88 -9.68 10.40
N ILE A 345 10.42 -10.87 10.37
CA ILE A 345 9.82 -12.04 9.72
C ILE A 345 9.03 -12.89 10.73
N GLY A 346 9.42 -12.85 12.01
CA GLY A 346 8.78 -13.63 13.05
C GLY A 346 8.86 -15.13 12.78
N LYS A 347 7.74 -15.83 12.96
CA LYS A 347 7.62 -17.26 12.67
C LYS A 347 7.36 -17.56 11.18
N ARG A 348 6.88 -16.57 10.44
CA ARG A 348 6.63 -16.66 9.00
C ARG A 348 6.55 -15.27 8.38
N ILE A 349 6.92 -15.19 7.11
CA ILE A 349 6.76 -13.96 6.33
C ILE A 349 5.26 -13.60 6.23
N SER A 350 4.94 -12.32 6.36
CA SER A 350 3.58 -11.82 6.15
C SER A 350 3.08 -12.17 4.74
N ARG A 351 1.81 -12.60 4.65
CA ARG A 351 1.18 -12.92 3.35
C ARG A 351 1.22 -11.74 2.38
N SER A 352 1.10 -10.54 2.88
CA SER A 352 1.14 -9.32 2.07
C SER A 352 2.47 -9.09 1.36
N LEU A 353 3.54 -9.79 1.77
CA LEU A 353 4.88 -9.71 1.18
C LEU A 353 5.17 -10.77 0.12
N LYS A 354 4.23 -11.68 -0.14
CA LYS A 354 4.47 -12.88 -0.98
C LYS A 354 5.04 -12.54 -2.37
N ASN A 355 4.60 -11.44 -2.97
CA ASN A 355 5.00 -11.02 -4.32
C ASN A 355 5.92 -9.79 -4.32
N GLU A 356 6.39 -9.37 -3.14
CA GLU A 356 7.21 -8.17 -3.00
C GLU A 356 8.71 -8.48 -3.07
N SER A 357 9.48 -7.59 -3.69
CA SER A 357 10.93 -7.65 -3.61
C SER A 357 11.38 -7.21 -2.20
N LEU A 358 12.13 -8.05 -1.51
CA LEU A 358 12.70 -7.74 -0.19
C LEU A 358 14.18 -7.32 -0.28
N SER A 359 14.68 -7.11 -1.49
CA SER A 359 16.06 -6.69 -1.73
C SER A 359 16.38 -5.38 -0.99
N GLY A 360 17.55 -5.32 -0.37
CA GLY A 360 18.01 -4.14 0.39
C GLY A 360 17.51 -4.08 1.84
N LEU A 361 16.56 -4.92 2.25
CA LEU A 361 16.09 -4.99 3.63
C LEU A 361 16.91 -5.98 4.45
N VAL A 362 17.08 -5.65 5.73
CA VAL A 362 17.76 -6.53 6.70
C VAL A 362 16.71 -7.38 7.44
N PRO A 363 16.70 -8.70 7.25
CA PRO A 363 15.73 -9.54 7.93
C PRO A 363 16.06 -9.72 9.41
N ILE A 364 15.03 -9.67 10.25
CA ILE A 364 15.09 -10.06 11.67
C ILE A 364 14.19 -11.28 11.87
N TYR A 365 14.75 -12.30 12.47
CA TYR A 365 14.06 -13.56 12.73
C TYR A 365 13.78 -13.72 14.22
N ASP A 366 12.64 -14.31 14.55
CA ASP A 366 12.42 -14.96 15.83
C ASP A 366 13.32 -16.21 15.91
N HIS A 367 13.93 -16.47 17.05
CA HIS A 367 14.76 -17.66 17.27
C HIS A 367 13.99 -18.97 17.10
N SER A 368 12.67 -18.91 17.07
CA SER A 368 11.76 -20.03 16.85
C SER A 368 11.19 -20.08 15.43
N LEU A 369 11.90 -19.56 14.41
CA LEU A 369 11.40 -19.52 13.03
C LEU A 369 10.94 -20.91 12.58
N VAL A 370 9.65 -21.06 12.37
CA VAL A 370 9.03 -22.24 11.77
C VAL A 370 8.49 -21.84 10.41
N ILE A 371 9.02 -22.42 9.34
CA ILE A 371 8.47 -22.24 7.99
C ILE A 371 7.27 -23.18 7.87
N LEU A 372 6.07 -22.63 7.84
CA LEU A 372 4.83 -23.38 7.63
C LEU A 372 4.54 -23.47 6.14
N ALA A 373 4.30 -24.70 5.69
CA ALA A 373 3.99 -24.99 4.29
C ALA A 373 2.48 -24.95 3.98
N ASP A 374 1.64 -24.68 4.98
CA ASP A 374 0.19 -24.76 4.93
C ASP A 374 -0.49 -23.64 4.13
N GLU A 375 0.28 -22.67 3.64
CA GLU A 375 -0.23 -21.52 2.85
C GLU A 375 0.11 -21.61 1.35
N ASP A 376 0.88 -22.60 0.94
CA ASP A 376 1.26 -22.82 -0.46
C ASP A 376 0.68 -24.15 -0.96
N GLU A 377 -0.36 -24.08 -1.80
CA GLU A 377 -1.07 -25.26 -2.30
C GLU A 377 -0.15 -26.25 -3.03
N GLU A 378 0.87 -25.76 -3.76
CA GLU A 378 1.83 -26.63 -4.44
C GLU A 378 2.76 -27.32 -3.42
N VAL A 379 3.18 -26.61 -2.37
CA VAL A 379 3.97 -27.20 -1.27
C VAL A 379 3.14 -28.21 -0.51
N GLN A 380 1.87 -27.92 -0.23
CA GLN A 380 0.96 -28.87 0.41
C GLN A 380 0.79 -30.14 -0.44
N ALA A 381 0.61 -29.99 -1.76
CA ALA A 381 0.50 -31.12 -2.68
C ALA A 381 1.78 -31.96 -2.70
N ASP A 382 2.96 -31.34 -2.73
CA ASP A 382 4.24 -32.03 -2.70
C ASP A 382 4.51 -32.71 -1.34
N ILE A 383 4.14 -32.07 -0.23
CA ILE A 383 4.19 -32.68 1.11
C ILE A 383 3.24 -33.89 1.19
N ALA A 384 2.03 -33.81 0.63
CA ALA A 384 1.10 -34.90 0.58
C ALA A 384 1.66 -36.09 -0.22
N ILE A 385 2.35 -35.82 -1.34
CA ILE A 385 3.08 -36.83 -2.12
C ILE A 385 4.17 -37.48 -1.27
N CYS A 386 4.99 -36.68 -0.56
CA CYS A 386 6.08 -37.19 0.27
C CYS A 386 5.59 -38.00 1.50
N LYS A 387 4.41 -37.69 2.00
CA LYS A 387 3.76 -38.43 3.13
C LYS A 387 2.91 -39.62 2.68
N SER A 388 2.69 -39.82 1.38
CA SER A 388 1.86 -40.90 0.87
C SER A 388 2.56 -42.25 1.00
N ASN A 389 1.93 -43.19 1.72
CA ASN A 389 2.47 -44.56 1.95
C ASN A 389 2.06 -45.56 0.88
N SER A 390 1.33 -45.18 -0.17
CA SER A 390 0.73 -46.12 -1.10
C SER A 390 1.03 -45.83 -2.57
N GLY A 391 1.70 -46.76 -3.25
CA GLY A 391 1.64 -46.91 -4.72
C GLY A 391 2.25 -45.82 -5.58
N MET A 392 2.96 -44.86 -5.02
CA MET A 392 3.58 -43.80 -5.78
C MET A 392 4.87 -44.23 -6.48
N SER A 393 5.06 -43.85 -7.74
CA SER A 393 6.33 -44.16 -8.43
C SER A 393 7.50 -43.40 -7.79
N VAL A 394 8.66 -44.06 -7.74
CA VAL A 394 9.90 -43.45 -7.19
C VAL A 394 10.22 -42.14 -7.88
N SER A 395 9.98 -42.02 -9.18
CA SER A 395 10.21 -40.80 -9.95
C SER A 395 9.32 -39.62 -9.50
N ARG A 396 8.05 -39.89 -9.18
CA ARG A 396 7.12 -38.86 -8.70
C ARG A 396 7.47 -38.38 -7.30
N LEU A 397 7.89 -39.32 -6.44
CA LEU A 397 8.35 -38.99 -5.08
C LEU A 397 9.65 -38.15 -5.12
N ALA A 398 10.63 -38.57 -5.95
CA ALA A 398 11.86 -37.83 -6.13
C ALA A 398 11.61 -36.41 -6.68
N ALA A 399 10.70 -36.25 -7.66
CA ALA A 399 10.35 -34.95 -8.20
C ALA A 399 9.70 -34.04 -7.16
N ALA A 400 8.84 -34.57 -6.29
CA ALA A 400 8.25 -33.77 -5.20
C ALA A 400 9.31 -33.31 -4.19
N HIS A 401 10.25 -34.17 -3.81
CA HIS A 401 11.38 -33.78 -2.93
C HIS A 401 12.25 -32.71 -3.56
N VAL A 402 12.54 -32.79 -4.87
CA VAL A 402 13.33 -31.75 -5.58
C VAL A 402 12.60 -30.42 -5.55
N ARG A 403 11.30 -30.38 -5.88
CA ARG A 403 10.52 -29.14 -5.87
C ARG A 403 10.43 -28.51 -4.47
N LEU A 404 10.23 -29.33 -3.42
CA LEU A 404 10.27 -28.84 -2.03
C LEU A 404 11.64 -28.26 -1.69
N GLY A 405 12.72 -28.95 -2.06
CA GLY A 405 14.08 -28.48 -1.85
C GLY A 405 14.37 -27.17 -2.58
N GLU A 406 13.93 -27.04 -3.84
CA GLU A 406 14.06 -25.80 -4.61
C GLU A 406 13.27 -24.63 -4.00
N LYS A 407 12.04 -24.87 -3.52
CA LYS A 407 11.24 -23.85 -2.84
C LYS A 407 11.87 -23.39 -1.54
N ILE A 408 12.33 -24.33 -0.71
CA ILE A 408 13.07 -24.02 0.51
C ILE A 408 14.35 -23.24 0.17
N GLY A 409 15.11 -23.69 -0.81
CA GLY A 409 16.34 -23.02 -1.25
C GLY A 409 16.09 -21.60 -1.76
N ARG A 410 15.04 -21.39 -2.57
CA ARG A 410 14.65 -20.04 -3.02
C ARG A 410 14.23 -19.16 -1.85
N HIS A 411 13.47 -19.69 -0.90
CA HIS A 411 13.06 -18.94 0.29
C HIS A 411 14.27 -18.55 1.14
N ILE A 412 15.18 -19.48 1.40
CA ILE A 412 16.43 -19.23 2.14
C ILE A 412 17.27 -18.18 1.40
N ALA A 413 17.43 -18.29 0.06
CA ALA A 413 18.20 -17.34 -0.73
C ALA A 413 17.58 -15.94 -0.76
N ALA A 414 16.24 -15.85 -0.79
CA ALA A 414 15.52 -14.56 -0.72
C ALA A 414 15.70 -13.89 0.65
N VAL A 415 15.74 -14.68 1.69
CA VAL A 415 15.84 -14.22 3.08
C VAL A 415 17.29 -13.93 3.50
N PHE A 416 18.27 -14.65 2.91
CA PHE A 416 19.69 -14.53 3.22
C PHE A 416 20.55 -14.33 1.96
N PRO A 417 20.36 -13.26 1.20
CA PRO A 417 20.95 -13.12 -0.14
C PRO A 417 22.49 -13.08 -0.17
N GLU A 418 23.15 -12.75 0.95
CA GLU A 418 24.61 -12.55 0.99
C GLU A 418 25.33 -13.38 2.09
N LYS A 419 24.70 -14.40 2.66
CA LYS A 419 25.31 -15.19 3.72
C LYS A 419 25.77 -16.58 3.26
N ASN A 420 26.92 -17.02 3.76
CA ASN A 420 27.30 -18.42 3.69
C ASN A 420 26.36 -19.23 4.57
N ILE A 421 25.54 -20.07 3.96
CA ILE A 421 24.54 -20.90 4.65
C ILE A 421 25.11 -22.28 4.82
N SER A 422 25.18 -22.77 6.07
CA SER A 422 25.47 -24.16 6.37
C SER A 422 24.16 -24.93 6.55
N ILE A 423 23.94 -25.96 5.71
CA ILE A 423 22.75 -26.81 5.78
C ILE A 423 23.15 -28.10 6.51
N LEU A 424 22.54 -28.36 7.66
CA LEU A 424 22.65 -29.65 8.34
C LEU A 424 21.55 -30.59 7.77
N VAL A 425 21.96 -31.62 7.05
CA VAL A 425 21.06 -32.67 6.53
C VAL A 425 21.11 -33.84 7.47
N LEU A 426 19.95 -34.23 8.03
CA LEU A 426 19.84 -35.45 8.80
C LEU A 426 19.61 -36.64 7.83
N GLU A 427 20.45 -37.68 7.89
CA GLU A 427 20.41 -38.83 6.99
C GLU A 427 19.08 -39.64 7.04
N ARG A 428 18.34 -39.50 8.12
CA ARG A 428 16.99 -40.05 8.26
C ARG A 428 16.10 -38.96 8.84
N GLY A 429 15.54 -38.15 7.95
CA GLY A 429 14.38 -37.34 8.31
C GLY A 429 13.24 -38.30 8.64
N GLY A 430 12.65 -38.12 9.78
CA GLY A 430 11.45 -38.79 10.15
C GLY A 430 10.31 -38.44 9.22
#